data_c01c318990264fe48a5ae56d23f4b8db
#
_entry.id   c01c318990264fe48a5ae56d23f4b8db
#
_cell.length_a   1.000
_cell.length_b   1.000
_cell.length_c   1.000
_cell.angle_alpha   90.00
_cell.angle_beta   90.00
_cell.angle_gamma   90.00
#
_symmetry.space_group_name_H-M   'P 1'
#
loop_
_entity.id
_entity.type
_entity.pdbx_description
1 polymer ?
#
loop_
_entity_poly.entity_id
_entity_poly.type
_entity_poly.pdbx_seq_one_letter_code
_entity_poly.pdbx_strand_id
1 'polypeptide(L)'
;MTNKTIYLRSRHFDDIQIGHGKDLVLIAGPCAIESREHSMRMAEMIGRVCDKVGVRWIFKACYDKDCRSSPSSFHGLGLDDGLQILTDVRAAHGVPVTSDFSDPSWGPATGDVCDMVQVPAYLCRQTSMLRAAAATGKPVHLEKGLFMCPWH
;
A
#
# COMPACT_ATOMS: atom_id res chain seq x y z
N MET A 1 -5.03 -17.19 18.46
CA MET A 1 -5.07 -16.24 17.32
C MET A 1 -5.99 -16.83 16.28
N THR A 2 -7.05 -16.14 15.91
CA THR A 2 -7.98 -16.60 14.86
C THR A 2 -7.24 -16.48 13.52
N ASN A 3 -7.05 -17.62 12.84
CA ASN A 3 -6.50 -17.69 11.46
C ASN A 3 -7.48 -17.05 10.47
N LYS A 4 -7.58 -15.73 10.49
CA LYS A 4 -8.50 -15.00 9.60
C LYS A 4 -7.80 -14.76 8.26
N THR A 5 -8.39 -15.25 7.18
CA THR A 5 -7.94 -14.94 5.83
C THR A 5 -8.43 -13.54 5.45
N ILE A 6 -7.52 -12.73 4.93
CA ILE A 6 -7.80 -11.42 4.33
C ILE A 6 -8.04 -11.62 2.84
N TYR A 7 -9.04 -10.94 2.30
CA TYR A 7 -9.39 -10.98 0.88
C TYR A 7 -9.25 -9.60 0.27
N LEU A 8 -8.50 -9.51 -0.85
CA LEU A 8 -8.55 -8.37 -1.75
C LEU A 8 -9.35 -8.79 -2.97
N ARG A 9 -10.43 -8.06 -3.25
CA ARG A 9 -11.37 -8.36 -4.33
C ARG A 9 -11.68 -7.10 -5.12
N SER A 10 -11.60 -7.19 -6.44
CA SER A 10 -11.92 -6.10 -7.33
C SER A 10 -12.24 -6.64 -8.73
N ARG A 11 -12.98 -5.84 -9.51
CA ARG A 11 -13.15 -6.12 -10.94
C ARG A 11 -11.89 -5.91 -11.78
N HIS A 12 -10.83 -5.36 -11.19
CA HIS A 12 -9.60 -4.97 -11.89
C HIS A 12 -8.50 -6.03 -11.80
N PHE A 13 -8.63 -7.00 -10.90
CA PHE A 13 -7.64 -8.07 -10.70
C PHE A 13 -8.31 -9.32 -10.12
N ASP A 14 -7.63 -10.46 -10.25
CA ASP A 14 -8.07 -11.72 -9.64
C ASP A 14 -7.94 -11.70 -8.13
N ASP A 15 -8.89 -12.32 -7.43
CA ASP A 15 -8.94 -12.38 -5.97
C ASP A 15 -7.60 -12.80 -5.35
N ILE A 16 -7.11 -12.01 -4.40
CA ILE A 16 -5.92 -12.31 -3.60
C ILE A 16 -6.33 -12.69 -2.18
N GLN A 17 -5.76 -13.77 -1.67
CA GLN A 17 -5.99 -14.27 -0.31
C GLN A 17 -4.67 -14.17 0.48
N ILE A 18 -4.69 -13.51 1.63
CA ILE A 18 -3.55 -13.38 2.53
C ILE A 18 -3.90 -14.04 3.86
N GLY A 19 -3.11 -15.01 4.31
CA GLY A 19 -3.36 -15.71 5.57
C GLY A 19 -2.56 -16.99 5.72
N HIS A 20 -2.74 -17.63 6.88
CA HIS A 20 -2.07 -18.91 7.15
C HIS A 20 -2.53 -19.99 6.15
N GLY A 21 -1.57 -20.72 5.58
CA GLY A 21 -1.84 -21.78 4.60
C GLY A 21 -2.26 -21.26 3.22
N LYS A 22 -2.08 -19.96 2.95
CA LYS A 22 -2.25 -19.36 1.63
C LYS A 22 -0.90 -19.13 0.97
N ASP A 23 -0.93 -18.97 -0.36
CA ASP A 23 0.26 -18.64 -1.14
C ASP A 23 0.88 -17.32 -0.69
N LEU A 24 2.18 -17.19 -0.93
CA LEU A 24 2.91 -15.96 -0.67
C LEU A 24 2.38 -14.83 -1.57
N VAL A 25 2.15 -13.67 -0.97
CA VAL A 25 1.81 -12.44 -1.69
C VAL A 25 2.90 -11.41 -1.44
N LEU A 26 3.46 -10.88 -2.51
CA LEU A 26 4.49 -9.84 -2.44
C LEU A 26 3.85 -8.45 -2.41
N ILE A 27 4.26 -7.58 -1.51
CA ILE A 27 3.97 -6.14 -1.55
C ILE A 27 5.25 -5.46 -2.01
N ALA A 28 5.26 -4.85 -3.18
CA ALA A 28 6.45 -4.26 -3.77
C ALA A 28 6.13 -3.02 -4.62
N GLY A 29 7.11 -2.13 -4.71
CA GLY A 29 7.04 -0.92 -5.51
C GLY A 29 8.07 0.11 -5.08
N PRO A 30 8.11 1.30 -5.70
CA PRO A 30 9.00 2.37 -5.29
C PRO A 30 8.57 2.92 -3.92
N CYS A 31 9.55 3.39 -3.13
CA CYS A 31 9.28 3.94 -1.80
C CYS A 31 8.36 5.17 -1.87
N ALA A 32 8.60 6.05 -2.86
CA ALA A 32 7.79 7.23 -3.13
C ALA A 32 7.41 7.30 -4.61
N ILE A 33 6.28 7.91 -4.90
CA ILE A 33 5.86 8.20 -6.28
C ILE A 33 6.68 9.39 -6.78
N GLU A 34 7.65 9.14 -7.66
CA GLU A 34 8.51 10.18 -8.23
C GLU A 34 7.87 10.79 -9.48
N SER A 35 7.25 9.99 -10.32
CA SER A 35 6.46 10.38 -11.48
C SER A 35 5.52 9.27 -11.91
N ARG A 36 4.57 9.59 -12.78
CA ARG A 36 3.68 8.60 -13.40
C ARG A 36 4.48 7.59 -14.21
N GLU A 37 5.40 8.05 -15.06
CA GLU A 37 6.24 7.21 -15.94
C GLU A 37 7.12 6.26 -15.11
N HIS A 38 7.70 6.76 -14.02
CA HIS A 38 8.50 5.93 -13.11
C HIS A 38 7.64 4.84 -12.48
N SER A 39 6.46 5.18 -11.96
CA SER A 39 5.55 4.22 -11.31
C SER A 39 5.06 3.14 -12.28
N MET A 40 4.70 3.51 -13.50
CA MET A 40 4.27 2.58 -14.55
C MET A 40 5.41 1.61 -14.94
N ARG A 41 6.62 2.13 -15.15
CA ARG A 41 7.79 1.31 -15.46
C ARG A 41 8.13 0.34 -14.33
N MET A 42 8.07 0.80 -13.07
CA MET A 42 8.33 -0.05 -11.91
C MET A 42 7.27 -1.16 -11.77
N ALA A 43 5.99 -0.83 -12.00
CA ALA A 43 4.92 -1.82 -11.99
C ALA A 43 5.12 -2.88 -13.06
N GLU A 44 5.47 -2.48 -14.29
CA GLU A 44 5.79 -3.41 -15.38
C GLU A 44 6.97 -4.34 -15.04
N MET A 45 8.06 -3.78 -14.51
CA MET A 45 9.25 -4.58 -14.15
C MET A 45 8.96 -5.57 -13.04
N ILE A 46 8.26 -5.15 -11.99
CA ILE A 46 7.89 -6.02 -10.87
C ILE A 46 6.93 -7.10 -11.36
N GLY A 47 5.90 -6.73 -12.14
CA GLY A 47 4.94 -7.67 -12.70
C GLY A 47 5.61 -8.78 -13.50
N ARG A 48 6.52 -8.44 -14.42
CA ARG A 48 7.29 -9.43 -15.20
C ARG A 48 8.07 -10.42 -14.31
N VAL A 49 8.64 -9.94 -13.20
CA VAL A 49 9.35 -10.81 -12.25
C VAL A 49 8.38 -11.71 -11.51
N CYS A 50 7.28 -11.15 -11.02
CA CYS A 50 6.23 -11.90 -10.31
C CYS A 50 5.61 -12.99 -11.18
N ASP A 51 5.30 -12.68 -12.43
CA ASP A 51 4.78 -13.64 -13.41
C ASP A 51 5.76 -14.79 -13.64
N LYS A 52 7.06 -14.46 -13.80
CA LYS A 52 8.10 -15.47 -14.02
C LYS A 52 8.26 -16.44 -12.86
N VAL A 53 8.05 -15.98 -11.61
CA VAL A 53 8.19 -16.82 -10.41
C VAL A 53 6.86 -17.34 -9.88
N GLY A 54 5.74 -16.97 -10.50
CA GLY A 54 4.40 -17.43 -10.11
C GLY A 54 3.93 -16.84 -8.77
N VAL A 55 4.34 -15.62 -8.41
CA VAL A 55 3.97 -14.98 -7.14
C VAL A 55 2.98 -13.86 -7.39
N ARG A 56 1.87 -13.87 -6.65
CA ARG A 56 0.92 -12.75 -6.64
C ARG A 56 1.49 -11.55 -5.91
N TRP A 57 1.13 -10.35 -6.35
CA TRP A 57 1.70 -9.14 -5.77
C TRP A 57 0.70 -7.98 -5.70
N ILE A 58 1.06 -7.00 -4.87
CA ILE A 58 0.36 -5.76 -4.64
C ILE A 58 1.35 -4.64 -4.91
N PHE A 59 1.01 -3.69 -5.78
CA PHE A 59 1.86 -2.54 -6.04
C PHE A 59 1.78 -1.56 -4.88
N LYS A 60 2.93 -1.22 -4.30
CA LYS A 60 3.05 -0.23 -3.21
C LYS A 60 3.85 0.98 -3.64
N ALA A 61 3.28 2.17 -3.48
CA ALA A 61 4.01 3.43 -3.58
C ALA A 61 3.36 4.50 -2.71
N CYS A 62 4.18 5.32 -2.04
CA CYS A 62 3.69 6.38 -1.17
C CYS A 62 3.57 7.69 -1.96
N TYR A 63 2.44 8.34 -1.89
CA TYR A 63 2.20 9.63 -2.52
C TYR A 63 2.75 10.80 -1.70
N ASP A 64 2.91 10.59 -0.39
CA ASP A 64 3.57 11.51 0.53
C ASP A 64 4.44 10.72 1.51
N LYS A 65 5.74 11.04 1.52
CA LYS A 65 6.74 10.38 2.35
C LYS A 65 7.21 11.32 3.45
N ASP A 66 6.39 11.46 4.48
CA ASP A 66 6.64 12.38 5.60
C ASP A 66 7.81 11.92 6.51
N CYS A 67 8.14 10.64 6.52
CA CYS A 67 9.25 10.09 7.28
C CYS A 67 10.60 10.29 6.55
N ARG A 68 11.17 11.49 6.64
CA ARG A 68 12.45 11.87 6.04
C ARG A 68 13.44 12.41 7.08
N SER A 69 14.73 12.24 6.81
CA SER A 69 15.82 12.75 7.66
C SER A 69 16.13 14.24 7.42
N SER A 70 15.63 14.84 6.37
CA SER A 70 15.81 16.24 6.05
C SER A 70 14.50 16.85 5.52
N PRO A 71 14.17 18.08 5.94
CA PRO A 71 12.97 18.79 5.44
C PRO A 71 13.06 19.15 3.96
N SER A 72 14.25 19.13 3.36
CA SER A 72 14.46 19.34 1.92
C SER A 72 14.39 18.07 1.08
N SER A 73 14.18 16.91 1.70
CA SER A 73 14.02 15.64 0.96
C SER A 73 12.77 15.66 0.09
N PHE A 74 12.81 14.95 -1.02
CA PHE A 74 11.64 14.74 -1.84
C PHE A 74 10.59 13.91 -1.08
N HIS A 75 9.37 14.40 -0.96
CA HIS A 75 8.28 13.76 -0.23
C HIS A 75 7.34 12.94 -1.11
N GLY A 76 7.26 13.22 -2.38
CA GLY A 76 6.28 12.63 -3.31
C GLY A 76 5.55 13.73 -4.07
N LEU A 77 4.47 13.37 -4.75
CA LEU A 77 3.66 14.28 -5.57
C LEU A 77 2.41 14.79 -4.85
N GLY A 78 2.19 14.34 -3.61
CA GLY A 78 1.00 14.68 -2.84
C GLY A 78 -0.19 13.75 -3.10
N LEU A 79 -1.27 14.01 -2.36
CA LEU A 79 -2.43 13.11 -2.28
C LEU A 79 -3.10 12.90 -3.65
N ASP A 80 -3.52 13.97 -4.31
CA ASP A 80 -4.38 13.88 -5.49
C ASP A 80 -3.65 13.26 -6.69
N ASP A 81 -2.47 13.78 -7.03
CA ASP A 81 -1.66 13.27 -8.13
C ASP A 81 -1.20 11.84 -7.86
N GLY A 82 -0.80 11.54 -6.63
CA GLY A 82 -0.36 10.21 -6.26
C GLY A 82 -1.47 9.17 -6.30
N LEU A 83 -2.67 9.50 -5.84
CA LEU A 83 -3.83 8.60 -5.94
C LEU A 83 -4.27 8.38 -7.39
N GLN A 84 -4.17 9.41 -8.25
CA GLN A 84 -4.43 9.26 -9.67
C GLN A 84 -3.43 8.29 -10.32
N ILE A 85 -2.14 8.41 -9.99
CA ILE A 85 -1.09 7.51 -10.50
C ILE A 85 -1.32 6.06 -10.05
N LEU A 86 -1.72 5.84 -8.79
CA LEU A 86 -2.06 4.50 -8.30
C LEU A 86 -3.27 3.92 -9.04
N THR A 87 -4.28 4.75 -9.35
CA THR A 87 -5.43 4.36 -10.17
C THR A 87 -4.98 3.91 -11.56
N ASP A 88 -4.08 4.68 -12.19
CA ASP A 88 -3.54 4.37 -13.52
C ASP A 88 -2.74 3.06 -13.53
N VAL A 89 -1.90 2.84 -12.50
CA VAL A 89 -1.14 1.58 -12.35
C VAL A 89 -2.08 0.39 -12.23
N ARG A 90 -3.10 0.48 -11.36
CA ARG A 90 -4.10 -0.58 -11.21
C ARG A 90 -4.81 -0.90 -12.52
N ALA A 91 -5.24 0.13 -13.25
CA ALA A 91 -5.95 -0.03 -14.51
C ALA A 91 -5.09 -0.65 -15.61
N ALA A 92 -3.81 -0.28 -15.68
CA ALA A 92 -2.90 -0.72 -16.73
C ALA A 92 -2.34 -2.13 -16.49
N HIS A 93 -2.10 -2.49 -15.23
CA HIS A 93 -1.43 -3.75 -14.88
C HIS A 93 -2.34 -4.80 -14.24
N GLY A 94 -3.59 -4.47 -13.92
CA GLY A 94 -4.54 -5.41 -13.32
C GLY A 94 -4.08 -5.93 -11.95
N VAL A 95 -3.46 -5.09 -11.12
CA VAL A 95 -2.92 -5.45 -9.81
C VAL A 95 -3.53 -4.58 -8.70
N PRO A 96 -3.69 -5.10 -7.46
CA PRO A 96 -4.06 -4.26 -6.34
C PRO A 96 -3.02 -3.20 -6.07
N VAL A 97 -3.47 -2.05 -5.56
CA VAL A 97 -2.58 -0.96 -5.17
C VAL A 97 -2.72 -0.63 -3.68
N THR A 98 -1.63 -0.20 -3.07
CA THR A 98 -1.59 0.24 -1.68
C THR A 98 -0.67 1.44 -1.50
N SER A 99 -1.04 2.31 -0.57
CA SER A 99 -0.21 3.41 -0.07
C SER A 99 -0.38 3.53 1.44
N ASP A 100 0.63 4.06 2.10
CA ASP A 100 0.48 4.59 3.44
C ASP A 100 0.00 6.04 3.39
N PHE A 101 -0.58 6.50 4.50
CA PHE A 101 -0.95 7.90 4.73
C PHE A 101 -0.50 8.33 6.11
N SER A 102 -0.09 9.60 6.24
CA SER A 102 0.47 10.18 7.46
C SER A 102 -0.51 11.10 8.20
N ASP A 103 -1.61 11.51 7.57
CA ASP A 103 -2.69 12.30 8.16
C ASP A 103 -4.01 11.52 8.17
N PRO A 104 -4.70 11.43 9.33
CA PRO A 104 -5.99 10.74 9.43
C PRO A 104 -7.06 11.26 8.45
N SER A 105 -7.02 12.53 8.06
CA SER A 105 -7.98 13.13 7.12
C SER A 105 -7.85 12.58 5.69
N TRP A 106 -6.72 11.99 5.34
CA TRP A 106 -6.48 11.38 4.02
C TRP A 106 -7.02 9.96 3.89
N GLY A 107 -7.37 9.35 5.03
CA GLY A 107 -7.92 7.99 5.07
C GLY A 107 -9.04 7.74 4.07
N PRO A 108 -10.12 8.55 4.02
CA PRO A 108 -11.21 8.36 3.08
C PRO A 108 -10.75 8.33 1.61
N ALA A 109 -10.01 9.35 1.16
CA ALA A 109 -9.53 9.42 -0.23
C ALA A 109 -8.60 8.25 -0.56
N THR A 110 -7.69 7.87 0.36
CA THR A 110 -6.82 6.71 0.18
C THR A 110 -7.63 5.41 0.08
N GLY A 111 -8.64 5.25 0.93
CA GLY A 111 -9.52 4.08 0.92
C GLY A 111 -10.38 3.95 -0.35
N ASP A 112 -10.75 5.07 -0.97
CA ASP A 112 -11.51 5.04 -2.23
C ASP A 112 -10.67 4.51 -3.42
N VAL A 113 -9.37 4.78 -3.40
CA VAL A 113 -8.45 4.37 -4.46
C VAL A 113 -7.74 3.05 -4.14
N CYS A 114 -7.17 2.92 -2.94
CA CYS A 114 -6.36 1.75 -2.59
C CYS A 114 -7.20 0.53 -2.27
N ASP A 115 -6.74 -0.64 -2.67
CA ASP A 115 -7.37 -1.94 -2.38
C ASP A 115 -6.98 -2.46 -0.98
N MET A 116 -5.89 -1.94 -0.44
CA MET A 116 -5.41 -2.09 0.93
C MET A 116 -4.81 -0.75 1.36
N VAL A 117 -4.95 -0.37 2.61
CA VAL A 117 -4.34 0.85 3.16
C VAL A 117 -3.24 0.49 4.15
N GLN A 118 -2.19 1.31 4.23
CA GLN A 118 -1.10 1.09 5.18
C GLN A 118 -1.03 2.20 6.22
N VAL A 119 -0.78 1.81 7.47
CA VAL A 119 -0.38 2.71 8.55
C VAL A 119 1.14 2.64 8.68
N PRO A 120 1.88 3.77 8.56
CA PRO A 120 3.33 3.78 8.64
C PRO A 120 3.85 3.33 10.01
N ALA A 121 5.08 2.82 10.04
CA ALA A 121 5.71 2.28 11.24
C ALA A 121 5.74 3.26 12.42
N TYR A 122 6.08 4.52 12.18
CA TYR A 122 6.14 5.52 13.25
C TYR A 122 4.77 5.91 13.82
N LEU A 123 3.69 5.71 13.07
CA LEU A 123 2.32 6.03 13.46
C LEU A 123 1.52 4.81 13.94
N CYS A 124 2.14 3.63 14.01
CA CYS A 124 1.47 2.36 14.29
C CYS A 124 0.78 2.29 15.67
N ARG A 125 1.10 3.19 16.61
CA ARG A 125 0.49 3.30 17.94
C ARG A 125 -0.46 4.48 18.08
N GLN A 126 -0.66 5.27 17.03
CA GLN A 126 -1.55 6.42 17.08
C GLN A 126 -3.00 6.02 16.85
N THR A 127 -3.84 6.15 17.87
CA THR A 127 -5.25 5.75 17.82
C THR A 127 -6.03 6.44 16.70
N SER A 128 -5.75 7.73 16.43
CA SER A 128 -6.40 8.47 15.35
C SER A 128 -6.11 7.87 13.97
N MET A 129 -4.85 7.47 13.72
CA MET A 129 -4.44 6.81 12.49
C MET A 129 -5.09 5.44 12.32
N LEU A 130 -5.07 4.61 13.39
CA LEU A 130 -5.69 3.29 13.37
C LEU A 130 -7.20 3.36 13.12
N ARG A 131 -7.87 4.35 13.74
CA ARG A 131 -9.32 4.59 13.51
C ARG A 131 -9.60 5.04 12.08
N ALA A 132 -8.79 5.95 11.53
CA ALA A 132 -8.92 6.40 10.14
C ALA A 132 -8.71 5.24 9.17
N ALA A 133 -7.66 4.43 9.35
CA ALA A 133 -7.42 3.25 8.53
C ALA A 133 -8.58 2.24 8.61
N ALA A 134 -9.06 1.93 9.80
CA ALA A 134 -10.20 1.01 9.99
C ALA A 134 -11.49 1.55 9.36
N ALA A 135 -11.73 2.87 9.41
CA ALA A 135 -12.90 3.51 8.85
C ALA A 135 -12.99 3.44 7.32
N THR A 136 -11.86 3.18 6.62
CA THR A 136 -11.86 2.95 5.16
C THR A 136 -12.60 1.69 4.74
N GLY A 137 -12.80 0.74 5.65
CA GLY A 137 -13.39 -0.57 5.36
C GLY A 137 -12.48 -1.49 4.52
N LYS A 138 -11.26 -1.06 4.21
CA LYS A 138 -10.28 -1.85 3.46
C LYS A 138 -9.43 -2.72 4.38
N PRO A 139 -8.78 -3.78 3.88
CA PRO A 139 -7.70 -4.43 4.59
C PRO A 139 -6.63 -3.42 5.01
N VAL A 140 -6.16 -3.52 6.25
CA VAL A 140 -5.16 -2.62 6.81
C VAL A 140 -3.85 -3.36 7.00
N HIS A 141 -2.79 -2.85 6.37
CA HIS A 141 -1.42 -3.24 6.62
C HIS A 141 -0.85 -2.33 7.71
N LEU A 142 -0.67 -2.85 8.90
CA LEU A 142 -0.03 -2.13 9.99
C LEU A 142 1.46 -2.43 9.98
N GLU A 143 2.28 -1.47 9.62
CA GLU A 143 3.74 -1.61 9.68
C GLU A 143 4.20 -1.51 11.14
N LYS A 144 4.91 -2.55 11.62
CA LYS A 144 5.39 -2.58 13.00
C LYS A 144 6.50 -1.56 13.22
N GLY A 145 6.33 -0.66 14.17
CA GLY A 145 7.34 0.30 14.56
C GLY A 145 8.64 -0.38 15.06
N LEU A 146 9.79 0.23 14.73
CA LEU A 146 11.11 -0.25 15.16
C LEU A 146 11.27 -0.25 16.69
N PHE A 147 10.50 0.59 17.36
CA PHE A 147 10.46 0.73 18.83
C PHE A 147 9.56 -0.31 19.53
N MET A 148 8.96 -1.25 18.78
CA MET A 148 8.06 -2.27 19.33
C MET A 148 8.66 -3.67 19.28
N CYS A 149 8.34 -4.49 20.29
CA CYS A 149 8.65 -5.92 20.24
C CYS A 149 7.76 -6.66 19.23
N PRO A 150 8.19 -7.85 18.74
CA PRO A 150 7.40 -8.63 17.77
C PRO A 150 6.02 -9.07 18.26
N TRP A 151 5.81 -9.14 19.57
CA TRP A 151 4.57 -9.60 20.21
C TRP A 151 3.68 -8.49 20.78
N HIS A 152 3.96 -7.24 20.49
CA HIS A 152 3.11 -6.11 20.87
C HIS A 152 2.06 -5.76 19.83
#